data_918b335cdd0b1939856eacdb2f7cd427
#
_entry.id   918b335cdd0b1939856eacdb2f7cd427
#
_cell.length_a   1.000
_cell.length_b   1.000
_cell.length_c   1.000
_cell.angle_alpha   90.00
_cell.angle_beta   90.00
_cell.angle_gamma   90.00
#
_symmetry.space_group_name_H-M   'P 1'
#
loop_
_entity.id
_entity.type
_entity.pdbx_description
1 polymer ?
#
loop_
_entity_poly.entity_id
_entity_poly.type
_entity_poly.pdbx_seq_one_letter_code
_entity_poly.pdbx_strand_id
1 'polypeptide(L)'
;VEEFVNAQEYDDPAPDVRRGGDFALFAEGAPAAFYPGDRTRLLRFSVQAREIDTRDRKPAVLTFVVDVSGSMNQENRLGLVKRALSLLLDELGPDDRVGLVVYGSNGRILLRHTRDLEEIRRAIAELRPEGSTNVEEGLRLAYDLADEGWRQGASNRILLCSDGVANVGATGPESILSRI
;
A
#
# COMPACT_ATOMS: atom_id res chain seq x y z
N VAL A 1 1.69 -15.58 -11.06
CA VAL A 1 3.00 -16.28 -10.84
C VAL A 1 3.43 -16.10 -9.39
N GLU A 2 3.40 -14.89 -8.87
CA GLU A 2 3.83 -14.54 -7.51
C GLU A 2 3.06 -15.30 -6.42
N GLU A 3 1.72 -15.33 -6.52
CA GLU A 3 0.87 -16.10 -5.61
C GLU A 3 1.18 -17.60 -5.62
N PHE A 4 1.51 -18.15 -6.80
CA PHE A 4 1.87 -19.56 -6.95
C PHE A 4 3.22 -19.88 -6.31
N VAL A 5 4.21 -18.99 -6.48
CA VAL A 5 5.57 -19.18 -5.90
C VAL A 5 5.51 -19.05 -4.38
N ASN A 6 4.71 -18.13 -3.85
CA ASN A 6 4.58 -17.86 -2.41
C ASN A 6 3.56 -18.76 -1.70
N ALA A 7 2.80 -19.59 -2.43
CA ALA A 7 1.86 -20.54 -1.85
C ALA A 7 2.53 -21.72 -1.12
N GLN A 8 3.82 -21.91 -1.33
CA GLN A 8 4.60 -22.98 -0.70
C GLN A 8 5.41 -22.38 0.45
N GLU A 9 5.19 -22.86 1.65
CA GLU A 9 6.08 -22.55 2.78
C GLU A 9 7.36 -23.36 2.67
N TYR A 10 8.49 -22.67 2.74
CA TYR A 10 9.82 -23.27 2.75
C TYR A 10 10.44 -23.05 4.12
N ASP A 11 11.07 -24.09 4.68
CA ASP A 11 11.79 -24.02 5.97
C ASP A 11 13.14 -23.30 5.83
N ASP A 12 13.15 -22.13 5.16
CA ASP A 12 14.36 -21.33 5.06
C ASP A 12 14.66 -20.69 6.41
N PRO A 13 15.86 -20.83 6.98
CA PRO A 13 16.18 -20.30 8.28
C PRO A 13 16.13 -18.77 8.30
N ALA A 14 15.63 -18.22 9.41
CA ALA A 14 15.61 -16.78 9.63
C ALA A 14 17.04 -16.18 9.61
N PRO A 15 17.18 -14.89 9.24
CA PRO A 15 18.47 -14.20 9.29
C PRO A 15 19.10 -14.24 10.69
N ASP A 16 20.44 -14.38 10.75
CA ASP A 16 21.15 -14.30 12.02
C ASP A 16 21.27 -12.84 12.49
N VAL A 17 20.29 -12.40 13.25
CA VAL A 17 20.20 -11.04 13.81
C VAL A 17 21.39 -10.70 14.69
N ARG A 18 22.02 -11.71 15.34
CA ARG A 18 23.18 -11.51 16.21
C ARG A 18 24.43 -11.09 15.43
N ARG A 19 24.47 -11.42 14.14
CA ARG A 19 25.53 -11.00 13.21
C ARG A 19 25.14 -9.74 12.42
N GLY A 20 24.05 -9.07 12.76
CA GLY A 20 23.60 -7.86 12.08
C GLY A 20 22.96 -8.10 10.70
N GLY A 21 22.52 -9.32 10.43
CA GLY A 21 21.84 -9.66 9.18
C GLY A 21 20.37 -9.26 9.20
N ASP A 22 19.98 -8.38 8.29
CA ASP A 22 18.57 -8.04 8.06
C ASP A 22 17.90 -8.98 7.05
N PHE A 23 18.71 -9.69 6.26
CA PHE A 23 18.25 -10.65 5.24
C PHE A 23 19.10 -11.92 5.26
N ALA A 24 18.47 -13.05 4.96
CA ALA A 24 19.14 -14.29 4.58
C ALA A 24 18.82 -14.61 3.12
N LEU A 25 19.83 -15.08 2.38
CA LEU A 25 19.70 -15.47 0.98
C LEU A 25 19.95 -16.97 0.88
N PHE A 26 19.07 -17.67 0.18
CA PHE A 26 19.20 -19.10 -0.09
C PHE A 26 19.20 -19.35 -1.59
N ALA A 27 20.00 -20.33 -1.97
CA ALA A 27 20.01 -20.85 -3.32
C ALA A 27 20.13 -22.37 -3.26
N GLU A 28 19.22 -23.04 -3.91
CA GLU A 28 19.27 -24.48 -4.04
C GLU A 28 18.98 -24.91 -5.48
N GLY A 29 19.47 -26.08 -5.86
CA GLY A 29 19.29 -26.60 -7.19
C GLY A 29 18.95 -28.09 -7.17
N ALA A 30 18.02 -28.49 -8.04
CA ALA A 30 17.61 -29.86 -8.22
C ALA A 30 17.52 -30.22 -9.71
N PRO A 31 17.60 -31.49 -10.08
CA PRO A 31 17.25 -31.93 -11.43
C PRO A 31 15.79 -31.59 -11.74
N ALA A 32 15.52 -31.06 -12.93
CA ALA A 32 14.14 -30.74 -13.34
C ALA A 32 13.44 -32.05 -13.77
N ALA A 33 12.54 -32.54 -12.89
CA ALA A 33 11.82 -33.81 -13.13
C ALA A 33 10.82 -33.74 -14.31
N PHE A 34 10.47 -32.53 -14.78
CA PHE A 34 9.42 -32.32 -15.80
C PHE A 34 9.97 -32.16 -17.23
N TYR A 35 11.29 -32.07 -17.38
CA TYR A 35 11.94 -31.96 -18.69
C TYR A 35 12.75 -33.20 -18.98
N PRO A 36 12.42 -33.95 -20.04
CA PRO A 36 13.21 -35.09 -20.44
C PRO A 36 14.57 -34.65 -21.01
N GLY A 37 15.60 -34.73 -20.19
CA GLY A 37 16.98 -34.42 -20.59
C GLY A 37 17.89 -34.23 -19.38
N ASP A 38 19.01 -34.92 -19.35
CA ASP A 38 19.94 -35.03 -18.20
C ASP A 38 20.60 -33.70 -17.75
N ARG A 39 20.34 -32.57 -18.40
CA ARG A 39 21.08 -31.33 -18.16
C ARG A 39 20.24 -30.19 -17.63
N THR A 40 18.92 -30.33 -17.54
CA THR A 40 18.04 -29.26 -17.05
C THR A 40 18.00 -29.28 -15.52
N ARG A 41 18.27 -28.15 -14.91
CA ARG A 41 18.24 -27.93 -13.47
C ARG A 41 17.18 -26.91 -13.12
N LEU A 42 16.49 -27.14 -12.03
CA LEU A 42 15.65 -26.15 -11.38
C LEU A 42 16.48 -25.44 -10.31
N LEU A 43 16.49 -24.12 -10.33
CA LEU A 43 17.17 -23.31 -9.32
C LEU A 43 16.12 -22.50 -8.57
N ARG A 44 16.16 -22.57 -7.24
CA ARG A 44 15.36 -21.73 -6.35
C ARG A 44 16.28 -20.73 -5.65
N PHE A 45 15.87 -19.48 -5.70
CA PHE A 45 16.46 -18.41 -4.90
C PHE A 45 15.39 -17.87 -3.98
N SER A 46 15.68 -17.72 -2.69
CA SER A 46 14.79 -17.10 -1.75
C SER A 46 15.52 -16.04 -0.91
N VAL A 47 14.75 -15.06 -0.48
CA VAL A 47 15.19 -13.97 0.39
C VAL A 47 14.27 -13.97 1.61
N GLN A 48 14.83 -14.27 2.77
CA GLN A 48 14.12 -14.20 4.03
C GLN A 48 14.51 -12.91 4.76
N ALA A 49 13.55 -12.04 5.03
CA ALA A 49 13.78 -10.86 5.87
C ALA A 49 13.66 -11.23 7.35
N ARG A 50 14.34 -10.48 8.22
CA ARG A 50 14.11 -10.63 9.66
C ARG A 50 12.70 -10.17 10.02
N GLU A 51 12.09 -10.86 10.95
CA GLU A 51 10.84 -10.39 11.55
C GLU A 51 11.11 -9.18 12.45
N ILE A 52 10.30 -8.15 12.29
CA ILE A 52 10.31 -6.95 13.14
C ILE A 52 9.16 -7.08 14.11
N ASP A 53 9.46 -7.06 15.43
CA ASP A 53 8.41 -6.99 16.45
C ASP A 53 7.56 -5.73 16.20
N THR A 54 6.25 -5.86 16.28
CA THR A 54 5.32 -4.74 16.10
C THR A 54 5.60 -3.58 17.07
N ARG A 55 6.21 -3.87 18.24
CA ARG A 55 6.61 -2.88 19.23
C ARG A 55 7.84 -2.07 18.81
N ASP A 56 8.68 -2.63 17.96
CA ASP A 56 9.92 -2.02 17.48
C ASP A 56 9.74 -1.32 16.12
N ARG A 57 8.54 -1.40 15.53
CA ARG A 57 8.28 -0.74 14.26
C ARG A 57 8.24 0.78 14.40
N LYS A 58 8.72 1.47 13.39
CA LYS A 58 8.59 2.92 13.32
C LYS A 58 7.11 3.32 13.27
N PRO A 59 6.72 4.43 13.92
CA PRO A 59 5.39 5.01 13.72
C PRO A 59 5.12 5.25 12.25
N ALA A 60 3.88 5.06 11.82
CA ALA A 60 3.45 5.31 10.46
C ALA A 60 2.69 6.65 10.36
N VAL A 61 2.98 7.41 9.30
CA VAL A 61 2.17 8.56 8.87
C VAL A 61 1.63 8.21 7.49
N LEU A 62 0.34 7.90 7.45
CA LEU A 62 -0.32 7.37 6.26
C LEU A 62 -1.26 8.42 5.67
N THR A 63 -1.06 8.77 4.42
CA THR A 63 -1.97 9.63 3.65
C THR A 63 -2.70 8.77 2.63
N PHE A 64 -3.98 8.50 2.86
CA PHE A 64 -4.81 7.79 1.89
C PHE A 64 -5.37 8.75 0.85
N VAL A 65 -5.33 8.32 -0.40
CA VAL A 65 -5.89 9.03 -1.54
C VAL A 65 -6.94 8.11 -2.16
N VAL A 66 -8.20 8.38 -1.88
CA VAL A 66 -9.29 7.47 -2.26
C VAL A 66 -10.06 8.02 -3.44
N ASP A 67 -10.11 7.22 -4.48
CA ASP A 67 -11.01 7.42 -5.62
C ASP A 67 -12.46 7.27 -5.15
N VAL A 68 -13.25 8.32 -5.36
CA VAL A 68 -14.70 8.29 -5.13
C VAL A 68 -15.47 8.55 -6.42
N SER A 69 -14.83 8.40 -7.58
CA SER A 69 -15.51 8.56 -8.87
C SER A 69 -16.66 7.58 -9.06
N GLY A 70 -17.51 7.85 -10.04
CA GLY A 70 -18.70 7.05 -10.31
C GLY A 70 -18.43 5.57 -10.58
N SER A 71 -17.26 5.22 -11.16
CA SER A 71 -16.83 3.82 -11.39
C SER A 71 -16.63 3.04 -10.10
N MET A 72 -16.26 3.70 -9.02
CA MET A 72 -16.06 3.09 -7.71
C MET A 72 -17.36 2.58 -7.07
N ASN A 73 -18.53 2.96 -7.61
CA ASN A 73 -19.82 2.39 -7.22
C ASN A 73 -20.06 0.98 -7.79
N GLN A 74 -19.35 0.64 -8.88
CA GLN A 74 -19.51 -0.66 -9.53
C GLN A 74 -18.87 -1.77 -8.68
N GLU A 75 -19.49 -2.95 -8.69
CA GLU A 75 -18.96 -4.14 -8.02
C GLU A 75 -18.57 -3.93 -6.55
N ASN A 76 -19.17 -2.91 -5.91
CA ASN A 76 -18.86 -2.56 -4.52
C ASN A 76 -17.38 -2.21 -4.27
N ARG A 77 -16.68 -1.61 -5.26
CA ARG A 77 -15.25 -1.26 -5.16
C ARG A 77 -14.97 -0.34 -3.98
N LEU A 78 -15.74 0.74 -3.83
CA LEU A 78 -15.59 1.65 -2.69
C LEU A 78 -15.89 0.95 -1.36
N GLY A 79 -16.83 0.00 -1.33
CA GLY A 79 -17.11 -0.82 -0.16
C GLY A 79 -15.94 -1.72 0.23
N LEU A 80 -15.18 -2.23 -0.75
CA LEU A 80 -13.94 -2.98 -0.50
C LEU A 80 -12.86 -2.08 0.10
N VAL A 81 -12.67 -0.89 -0.46
CA VAL A 81 -11.71 0.11 0.08
C VAL A 81 -12.07 0.46 1.53
N LYS A 82 -13.34 0.76 1.83
CA LYS A 82 -13.78 1.05 3.20
C LYS A 82 -13.47 -0.09 4.17
N ARG A 83 -13.72 -1.34 3.77
CA ARG A 83 -13.40 -2.51 4.60
C ARG A 83 -11.91 -2.67 4.82
N ALA A 84 -11.11 -2.53 3.76
CA ALA A 84 -9.65 -2.63 3.86
C ALA A 84 -9.08 -1.55 4.78
N LEU A 85 -9.53 -0.30 4.64
CA LEU A 85 -9.14 0.79 5.53
C LEU A 85 -9.57 0.52 6.98
N SER A 86 -10.78 0.00 7.20
CA SER A 86 -11.25 -0.33 8.56
C SER A 86 -10.41 -1.43 9.20
N LEU A 87 -10.04 -2.48 8.47
CA LEU A 87 -9.14 -3.52 8.96
C LEU A 87 -7.75 -2.97 9.29
N LEU A 88 -7.23 -2.09 8.44
CA LEU A 88 -5.95 -1.45 8.71
C LEU A 88 -5.96 -0.61 10.00
N LEU A 89 -7.07 0.05 10.32
CA LEU A 89 -7.18 0.85 11.55
C LEU A 89 -7.02 0.00 12.82
N ASP A 90 -7.39 -1.29 12.76
CA ASP A 90 -7.26 -2.21 13.89
C ASP A 90 -5.79 -2.60 14.15
N GLU A 91 -4.91 -2.41 13.15
CA GLU A 91 -3.47 -2.69 13.20
C GLU A 91 -2.63 -1.45 13.54
N LEU A 92 -3.25 -0.28 13.67
CA LEU A 92 -2.53 0.95 13.96
C LEU A 92 -2.09 1.03 15.42
N GLY A 93 -0.85 1.46 15.61
CA GLY A 93 -0.31 1.76 16.94
C GLY A 93 -0.70 3.17 17.43
N PRO A 94 -0.42 3.46 18.71
CA PRO A 94 -0.83 4.71 19.35
C PRO A 94 -0.14 5.96 18.75
N ASP A 95 1.00 5.77 18.09
CA ASP A 95 1.78 6.85 17.49
C ASP A 95 1.57 7.01 15.99
N ASP A 96 0.77 6.14 15.37
CA ASP A 96 0.44 6.22 13.96
C ASP A 96 -0.56 7.36 13.69
N ARG A 97 -0.48 7.92 12.50
CA ARG A 97 -1.37 9.00 12.07
C ARG A 97 -1.93 8.69 10.70
N VAL A 98 -3.18 9.04 10.50
CA VAL A 98 -3.89 8.87 9.23
C VAL A 98 -4.45 10.19 8.76
N GLY A 99 -4.18 10.53 7.50
CA GLY A 99 -4.83 11.58 6.74
C GLY A 99 -5.61 10.98 5.57
N LEU A 100 -6.66 11.64 5.13
CA LEU A 100 -7.54 11.16 4.07
C LEU A 100 -7.82 12.27 3.05
N VAL A 101 -7.45 12.01 1.83
CA VAL A 101 -7.79 12.79 0.64
C VAL A 101 -8.75 11.97 -0.20
N VAL A 102 -9.75 12.61 -0.77
CA VAL A 102 -10.64 11.98 -1.74
C VAL A 102 -10.61 12.76 -3.04
N TYR A 103 -10.83 12.07 -4.14
CA TYR A 103 -10.99 12.70 -5.43
C TYR A 103 -12.08 12.01 -6.26
N GLY A 104 -12.82 12.83 -6.94
CA GLY A 104 -13.82 12.51 -7.94
C GLY A 104 -13.71 13.57 -9.03
N SER A 105 -14.74 14.40 -9.26
CA SER A 105 -14.65 15.57 -10.13
C SER A 105 -13.66 16.62 -9.62
N ASN A 106 -13.56 16.74 -8.29
CA ASN A 106 -12.61 17.61 -7.60
C ASN A 106 -11.93 16.84 -6.47
N GLY A 107 -10.70 17.22 -6.17
CA GLY A 107 -9.98 16.73 -5.00
C GLY A 107 -10.35 17.52 -3.73
N ARG A 108 -10.35 16.86 -2.58
CA ARG A 108 -10.47 17.52 -1.28
C ARG A 108 -9.81 16.73 -0.16
N ILE A 109 -9.25 17.43 0.81
CA ILE A 109 -8.79 16.83 2.06
C ILE A 109 -10.03 16.58 2.92
N LEU A 110 -10.35 15.31 3.15
CA LEU A 110 -11.47 14.92 4.01
C LEU A 110 -11.06 14.90 5.47
N LEU A 111 -9.79 14.51 5.74
CA LEU A 111 -9.25 14.42 7.09
C LEU A 111 -7.77 14.78 7.09
N ARG A 112 -7.35 15.71 7.96
CA ARG A 112 -5.94 15.96 8.23
C ARG A 112 -5.36 14.88 9.13
N HIS A 113 -4.04 14.72 9.15
CA HIS A 113 -3.40 13.67 9.95
C HIS A 113 -3.81 13.73 11.43
N THR A 114 -4.48 12.69 11.86
CA THR A 114 -4.94 12.51 13.25
C THR A 114 -4.60 11.10 13.76
N ARG A 115 -4.68 10.91 15.07
CA ARG A 115 -4.62 9.62 15.77
C ARG A 115 -5.97 9.20 16.35
N ASP A 116 -6.97 10.04 16.19
CA ASP A 116 -8.33 9.75 16.66
C ASP A 116 -8.99 8.71 15.73
N LEU A 117 -8.98 7.46 16.14
CA LEU A 117 -9.53 6.36 15.36
C LEU A 117 -11.03 6.52 15.09
N GLU A 118 -11.77 7.14 16.00
CA GLU A 118 -13.21 7.38 15.81
C GLU A 118 -13.46 8.46 14.76
N GLU A 119 -12.62 9.48 14.70
CA GLU A 119 -12.67 10.50 13.66
C GLU A 119 -12.34 9.88 12.29
N ILE A 120 -11.31 9.04 12.23
CA ILE A 120 -10.92 8.34 11.01
C ILE A 120 -12.03 7.39 10.53
N ARG A 121 -12.62 6.59 11.44
CA ARG A 121 -13.72 5.68 11.10
C ARG A 121 -14.93 6.44 10.55
N ARG A 122 -15.29 7.55 11.14
CA ARG A 122 -16.37 8.40 10.64
C ARG A 122 -16.08 8.93 9.25
N ALA A 123 -14.88 9.45 9.01
CA ALA A 123 -14.47 9.93 7.70
C ALA A 123 -14.55 8.82 6.63
N ILE A 124 -14.08 7.61 6.93
CA ILE A 124 -14.19 6.46 6.02
C ILE A 124 -15.66 6.09 5.78
N ALA A 125 -16.50 6.09 6.80
CA ALA A 125 -17.93 5.76 6.67
C ALA A 125 -18.68 6.75 5.77
N GLU A 126 -18.27 8.02 5.77
CA GLU A 126 -18.86 9.08 4.97
C GLU A 126 -18.50 9.06 3.49
N LEU A 127 -17.50 8.28 3.07
CA LEU A 127 -17.13 8.16 1.66
C LEU A 127 -18.35 7.76 0.82
N ARG A 128 -18.58 8.48 -0.28
CA ARG A 128 -19.67 8.22 -1.24
C ARG A 128 -19.13 8.38 -2.66
N PRO A 129 -19.59 7.57 -3.62
CA PRO A 129 -19.22 7.75 -5.02
C PRO A 129 -19.77 9.09 -5.53
N GLU A 130 -18.91 9.83 -6.27
CA GLU A 130 -19.29 11.12 -6.88
C GLU A 130 -18.46 11.45 -8.12
N GLY A 131 -19.11 11.92 -9.16
CA GLY A 131 -18.50 12.61 -10.29
C GLY A 131 -17.56 11.77 -11.18
N SER A 132 -16.62 12.47 -11.79
CA SER A 132 -15.58 11.96 -12.68
C SER A 132 -14.29 11.67 -11.90
N THR A 133 -13.16 11.40 -12.59
CA THR A 133 -11.93 10.94 -11.97
C THR A 133 -10.78 11.91 -12.23
N ASN A 134 -10.50 12.83 -11.30
CA ASN A 134 -9.38 13.79 -11.37
C ASN A 134 -8.25 13.35 -10.43
N VAL A 135 -7.47 12.36 -10.87
CA VAL A 135 -6.35 11.79 -10.10
C VAL A 135 -5.27 12.82 -9.81
N GLU A 136 -4.97 13.70 -10.78
CA GLU A 136 -3.92 14.72 -10.65
C GLU A 136 -4.16 15.61 -9.42
N GLU A 137 -5.38 16.12 -9.27
CA GLU A 137 -5.72 16.97 -8.12
C GLU A 137 -5.68 16.20 -6.81
N GLY A 138 -6.18 14.94 -6.81
CA GLY A 138 -6.11 14.06 -5.66
C GLY A 138 -4.68 13.84 -5.18
N LEU A 139 -3.76 13.51 -6.09
CA LEU A 139 -2.35 13.31 -5.75
C LEU A 139 -1.69 14.60 -5.28
N ARG A 140 -1.91 15.72 -5.96
CA ARG A 140 -1.35 17.02 -5.52
C ARG A 140 -1.73 17.34 -4.07
N LEU A 141 -3.02 17.23 -3.74
CA LEU A 141 -3.49 17.45 -2.36
C LEU A 141 -2.92 16.44 -1.37
N ALA A 142 -2.69 15.20 -1.81
CA ALA A 142 -2.10 14.18 -0.95
C ALA A 142 -0.63 14.46 -0.63
N TYR A 143 0.14 14.95 -1.61
CA TYR A 143 1.52 15.37 -1.37
C TYR A 143 1.58 16.60 -0.46
N ASP A 144 0.73 17.62 -0.70
CA ASP A 144 0.61 18.77 0.18
C ASP A 144 0.29 18.34 1.64
N LEU A 145 -0.67 17.44 1.81
CA LEU A 145 -1.06 16.92 3.12
C LEU A 145 0.06 16.05 3.75
N ALA A 146 0.75 15.26 2.95
CA ALA A 146 1.85 14.43 3.43
C ALA A 146 3.04 15.28 3.89
N ASP A 147 3.33 16.37 3.19
CA ASP A 147 4.37 17.34 3.57
C ASP A 147 4.02 18.03 4.90
N GLU A 148 2.77 18.49 5.06
CA GLU A 148 2.29 19.07 6.33
C GLU A 148 2.42 18.09 7.51
N GLY A 149 2.17 16.80 7.25
CA GLY A 149 2.20 15.75 8.25
C GLY A 149 3.56 15.07 8.43
N TRP A 150 4.56 15.45 7.66
CA TRP A 150 5.87 14.78 7.65
C TRP A 150 6.46 14.65 9.05
N ARG A 151 6.90 13.45 9.39
CA ARG A 151 7.54 13.15 10.67
C ARG A 151 8.87 12.43 10.45
N GLN A 152 9.95 13.07 10.88
CA GLN A 152 11.27 12.44 10.85
C GLN A 152 11.29 11.19 11.73
N GLY A 153 11.90 10.12 11.23
CA GLY A 153 11.98 8.83 11.94
C GLY A 153 10.73 7.96 11.85
N ALA A 154 9.63 8.47 11.28
CA ALA A 154 8.44 7.69 10.98
C ALA A 154 8.48 7.10 9.56
N SER A 155 7.62 6.12 9.30
CA SER A 155 7.33 5.63 7.96
C SER A 155 6.24 6.50 7.33
N ASN A 156 6.64 7.50 6.52
CA ASN A 156 5.71 8.38 5.82
C ASN A 156 5.32 7.74 4.48
N ARG A 157 4.03 7.55 4.22
CA ARG A 157 3.51 6.87 3.02
C ARG A 157 2.26 7.55 2.48
N ILE A 158 2.18 7.63 1.15
CA ILE A 158 0.96 7.95 0.42
C ILE A 158 0.46 6.65 -0.21
N LEU A 159 -0.83 6.33 -0.01
CA LEU A 159 -1.48 5.14 -0.53
C LEU A 159 -2.66 5.53 -1.42
N LEU A 160 -2.52 5.27 -2.71
CA LEU A 160 -3.56 5.52 -3.70
C LEU A 160 -4.50 4.31 -3.81
N CYS A 161 -5.79 4.54 -3.58
CA CYS A 161 -6.86 3.56 -3.72
C CYS A 161 -7.75 3.96 -4.92
N SER A 162 -7.54 3.33 -6.06
CA SER A 162 -8.21 3.63 -7.32
C SER A 162 -8.56 2.35 -8.08
N ASP A 163 -9.53 2.40 -8.96
CA ASP A 163 -9.82 1.33 -9.91
C ASP A 163 -9.00 1.43 -11.23
N GLY A 164 -8.13 2.42 -11.31
CA GLY A 164 -7.12 2.54 -12.37
C GLY A 164 -7.51 3.37 -13.59
N VAL A 165 -8.67 4.04 -13.61
CA VAL A 165 -9.11 4.83 -14.76
C VAL A 165 -9.10 6.33 -14.45
N ALA A 166 -8.12 7.07 -14.97
CA ALA A 166 -8.09 8.54 -14.94
C ALA A 166 -8.84 9.11 -16.16
N ASN A 167 -9.87 9.94 -15.92
CA ASN A 167 -10.71 10.50 -16.97
C ASN A 167 -10.58 12.03 -17.13
N VAL A 168 -9.97 12.71 -16.16
CA VAL A 168 -9.83 14.17 -16.12
C VAL A 168 -8.43 14.54 -15.62
N GLY A 169 -7.88 15.64 -16.09
CA GLY A 169 -6.53 16.10 -15.77
C GLY A 169 -5.47 15.39 -16.62
N ALA A 170 -4.26 15.27 -16.07
CA ALA A 170 -3.18 14.49 -16.68
C ALA A 170 -3.52 12.99 -16.56
N THR A 171 -3.80 12.35 -17.68
CA THR A 171 -4.25 10.94 -17.71
C THR A 171 -3.12 9.93 -17.95
N GLY A 172 -1.94 10.40 -18.36
CA GLY A 172 -0.76 9.55 -18.56
C GLY A 172 0.17 9.51 -17.34
N PRO A 173 0.80 8.36 -17.02
CA PRO A 173 1.71 8.23 -15.88
C PRO A 173 2.83 9.28 -15.89
N GLU A 174 3.45 9.51 -17.04
CA GLU A 174 4.55 10.47 -17.18
C GLU A 174 4.11 11.93 -16.94
N SER A 175 2.91 12.29 -17.40
CA SER A 175 2.36 13.63 -17.22
C SER A 175 1.93 13.89 -15.78
N ILE A 176 1.50 12.86 -15.06
CA ILE A 176 1.20 12.95 -13.63
C ILE A 176 2.50 13.09 -12.83
N LEU A 177 3.48 12.22 -13.07
CA LEU A 177 4.76 12.22 -12.34
C LEU A 177 5.59 13.49 -12.55
N SER A 178 5.46 14.17 -13.69
CA SER A 178 6.18 15.41 -13.95
C SER A 178 5.66 16.63 -13.19
N ARG A 179 4.47 16.50 -12.56
CA ARG A 179 3.79 17.60 -11.85
C ARG A 179 3.73 17.40 -10.33
N ILE A 180 4.17 16.25 -9.86
CA ILE A 180 4.34 15.90 -8.46
C ILE A 180 5.80 16.05 -8.06
#